data_26643557e802356eb8e307b7750d6e71
#
_entry.id   26643557e802356eb8e307b7750d6e71
#
_cell.length_a   1.000
_cell.length_b   1.000
_cell.length_c   1.000
_cell.angle_alpha   90.00
_cell.angle_beta   90.00
_cell.angle_gamma   90.00
#
_symmetry.space_group_name_H-M   'P 1'
#
loop_
_entity.id
_entity.type
_entity.pdbx_description
1 polymer ?
#
loop_
_entity_poly.entity_id
_entity_poly.type
_entity_poly.pdbx_seq_one_letter_code
_entity_poly.pdbx_strand_id
1 'polypeptide(L)'
;MSRTVLASITLLGVAIAVGVGGGYWFARQYGDMAAHGSTSEAGSHAQVLYWYDPMVPQHRFDRPGKSPFMDMDLVPRYANQDGDAAAISIDAGVTQNLGVRLATVRRGPLASRIDAVGVLEYNARDVALVQTRAGGFVERVYRHAPGDLIEKGAPLADLLIPEWAAAQEEYLALRRAGDAALLDAARQRLRLAGMPASTISRLERSGKIDATISVIAPLAGVLQELEVREGMTLAAGAPLARINGLDSVWLEVAVPEAQSAGIQVGQQAAARLPALPGQVIEGEVSAVLPEASAASRTLRVRVQLPNPEGHLRPGLTAQVTLAGSETAAVLLVPSEAVIRTGRRALVMLAEAGGRYRPVEVETGRESGSHTAILRGLEEGQQVVASGQFLLDSEASLRGIVAAPGVDAAAHGHVHGAVQPAPALHEAEGDRKSVV
;
A
#
# COMPACT_ATOMS: atom_id res chain seq x y z
N MET A 1 -85.87 -19.85 -15.68
CA MET A 1 -84.51 -20.36 -15.45
C MET A 1 -83.51 -19.25 -15.75
N SER A 2 -82.82 -18.78 -14.76
CA SER A 2 -82.02 -17.53 -14.79
C SER A 2 -80.78 -17.71 -15.64
N ARG A 3 -80.41 -16.64 -16.32
CA ARG A 3 -79.16 -16.54 -17.17
C ARG A 3 -77.85 -16.97 -16.48
N THR A 4 -77.89 -17.06 -15.19
CA THR A 4 -76.74 -17.45 -14.33
C THR A 4 -76.47 -18.99 -14.36
N VAL A 5 -77.54 -19.82 -14.51
CA VAL A 5 -77.41 -21.26 -14.53
C VAL A 5 -76.90 -21.75 -15.88
N LEU A 6 -77.26 -21.06 -16.99
CA LEU A 6 -76.66 -21.40 -18.31
C LEU A 6 -75.15 -21.08 -18.40
N ALA A 7 -74.74 -19.94 -17.77
CA ALA A 7 -73.34 -19.56 -17.75
C ALA A 7 -72.47 -20.52 -16.92
N SER A 8 -73.00 -21.07 -15.85
CA SER A 8 -72.26 -22.05 -15.02
C SER A 8 -72.11 -23.43 -15.70
N ILE A 9 -73.08 -23.84 -16.50
CA ILE A 9 -73.00 -25.13 -17.25
C ILE A 9 -71.98 -25.01 -18.39
N THR A 10 -71.94 -23.88 -19.09
CA THR A 10 -70.91 -23.66 -20.16
C THR A 10 -69.48 -23.57 -19.61
N LEU A 11 -69.32 -22.94 -18.46
CA LEU A 11 -67.94 -22.82 -17.82
C LEU A 11 -67.46 -24.21 -17.35
N LEU A 12 -68.36 -25.08 -16.83
CA LEU A 12 -68.02 -26.42 -16.40
C LEU A 12 -67.62 -27.31 -17.61
N GLY A 13 -68.37 -27.15 -18.73
CA GLY A 13 -68.10 -27.90 -19.98
C GLY A 13 -66.74 -27.57 -20.59
N VAL A 14 -66.34 -26.27 -20.56
CA VAL A 14 -65.02 -25.84 -21.08
C VAL A 14 -63.90 -26.34 -20.18
N ALA A 15 -64.09 -26.31 -18.85
CA ALA A 15 -63.06 -26.84 -17.93
C ALA A 15 -62.82 -28.36 -18.11
N ILE A 16 -63.85 -29.13 -18.35
CA ILE A 16 -63.72 -30.59 -18.60
C ILE A 16 -63.04 -30.84 -19.96
N ALA A 17 -63.35 -30.08 -21.01
CA ALA A 17 -62.72 -30.24 -22.33
C ALA A 17 -61.22 -29.87 -22.31
N VAL A 18 -60.83 -28.83 -21.56
CA VAL A 18 -59.42 -28.44 -21.38
C VAL A 18 -58.65 -29.48 -20.54
N GLY A 19 -59.29 -30.05 -19.52
CA GLY A 19 -58.70 -31.10 -18.67
C GLY A 19 -58.46 -32.40 -19.43
N VAL A 20 -59.45 -32.85 -20.22
CA VAL A 20 -59.30 -34.07 -21.01
C VAL A 20 -58.33 -33.89 -22.20
N GLY A 21 -58.40 -32.72 -22.88
CA GLY A 21 -57.47 -32.42 -24.00
C GLY A 21 -56.05 -32.29 -23.52
N GLY A 22 -55.80 -31.57 -22.40
CA GLY A 22 -54.49 -31.40 -21.79
C GLY A 22 -53.93 -32.70 -21.24
N GLY A 23 -54.77 -33.51 -20.57
CA GLY A 23 -54.38 -34.83 -20.08
C GLY A 23 -54.00 -35.83 -21.18
N TYR A 24 -54.76 -35.82 -22.30
CA TYR A 24 -54.48 -36.66 -23.44
C TYR A 24 -53.20 -36.27 -24.19
N TRP A 25 -52.95 -34.92 -24.33
CA TRP A 25 -51.74 -34.42 -24.95
C TRP A 25 -50.52 -34.73 -24.06
N PHE A 26 -50.64 -34.56 -22.75
CA PHE A 26 -49.56 -34.86 -21.78
C PHE A 26 -49.26 -36.38 -21.74
N ALA A 27 -50.31 -37.25 -21.75
CA ALA A 27 -50.14 -38.69 -21.79
C ALA A 27 -49.46 -39.17 -23.09
N ARG A 28 -49.73 -38.48 -24.21
CA ARG A 28 -49.10 -38.81 -25.50
C ARG A 28 -47.65 -38.36 -25.60
N GLN A 29 -47.29 -37.26 -24.89
CA GLN A 29 -45.94 -36.73 -24.86
C GLN A 29 -45.01 -37.50 -23.88
N TYR A 30 -45.60 -38.12 -22.85
CA TYR A 30 -44.86 -38.89 -21.85
C TYR A 30 -45.15 -40.41 -21.89
N GLY A 31 -46.03 -40.83 -22.72
CA GLY A 31 -46.42 -42.26 -22.86
C GLY A 31 -45.49 -43.13 -23.69
N ASP A 32 -44.55 -42.53 -24.45
CA ASP A 32 -43.57 -43.28 -25.27
C ASP A 32 -42.25 -43.59 -24.52
N MET A 33 -42.20 -43.34 -23.20
CA MET A 33 -41.00 -43.64 -22.39
C MET A 33 -41.15 -44.92 -21.54
N ALA A 34 -42.17 -45.73 -21.72
CA ALA A 34 -42.35 -46.89 -20.87
C ALA A 34 -42.66 -48.20 -21.70
N ALA A 35 -41.85 -48.51 -22.68
CA ALA A 35 -41.80 -49.86 -23.21
C ALA A 35 -40.56 -50.09 -24.08
N HIS A 36 -39.39 -50.21 -23.50
CA HIS A 36 -38.30 -51.05 -23.99
C HIS A 36 -37.43 -51.36 -22.78
N GLY A 37 -37.78 -52.36 -22.03
CA GLY A 37 -36.93 -53.07 -21.14
C GLY A 37 -35.94 -53.88 -21.98
N SER A 38 -34.77 -53.34 -22.21
CA SER A 38 -33.57 -54.08 -22.49
C SER A 38 -32.44 -53.41 -21.73
N THR A 39 -31.92 -54.09 -20.74
CA THR A 39 -30.65 -53.88 -20.07
C THR A 39 -29.59 -53.41 -21.06
N SER A 40 -29.39 -52.11 -21.11
CA SER A 40 -28.15 -51.54 -21.61
C SER A 40 -27.67 -50.61 -20.52
N GLU A 41 -26.66 -51.06 -19.79
CA GLU A 41 -25.82 -50.25 -18.96
C GLU A 41 -25.35 -49.05 -19.81
N ALA A 42 -26.02 -47.93 -19.68
CA ALA A 42 -25.47 -46.65 -20.13
C ALA A 42 -24.35 -46.27 -19.15
N GLY A 43 -23.24 -46.96 -19.23
CA GLY A 43 -21.96 -46.51 -18.76
C GLY A 43 -21.69 -45.20 -19.46
N SER A 44 -21.64 -44.09 -18.69
CA SER A 44 -20.92 -42.90 -19.09
C SER A 44 -19.64 -43.35 -19.79
N HIS A 45 -19.39 -42.87 -21.00
CA HIS A 45 -18.14 -43.15 -21.73
C HIS A 45 -16.95 -42.54 -20.96
N ALA A 46 -16.60 -43.11 -19.80
CA ALA A 46 -15.36 -42.88 -19.14
C ALA A 46 -14.28 -43.48 -20.03
N GLN A 47 -13.47 -42.66 -20.64
CA GLN A 47 -12.36 -43.07 -21.50
C GLN A 47 -11.40 -43.90 -20.66
N VAL A 48 -11.19 -45.18 -21.02
CA VAL A 48 -10.21 -46.05 -20.37
C VAL A 48 -8.82 -45.55 -20.74
N LEU A 49 -8.04 -45.17 -19.74
CA LEU A 49 -6.66 -44.69 -19.92
C LEU A 49 -5.69 -45.87 -20.20
N TYR A 50 -5.80 -46.92 -19.43
CA TYR A 50 -4.99 -48.14 -19.55
C TYR A 50 -5.60 -49.25 -18.70
N TRP A 51 -5.11 -50.48 -18.93
CA TRP A 51 -5.43 -51.63 -18.12
C TRP A 51 -4.23 -52.00 -17.25
N TYR A 52 -4.44 -52.48 -16.05
CA TYR A 52 -3.35 -52.83 -15.14
C TYR A 52 -3.69 -54.10 -14.33
N ASP A 53 -2.64 -54.75 -13.86
CA ASP A 53 -2.76 -55.89 -12.95
C ASP A 53 -2.79 -55.37 -11.51
N PRO A 54 -3.83 -55.66 -10.70
CA PRO A 54 -3.92 -55.19 -9.31
C PRO A 54 -2.74 -55.62 -8.41
N MET A 55 -2.09 -56.74 -8.73
CA MET A 55 -0.96 -57.26 -7.95
C MET A 55 0.40 -56.73 -8.45
N VAL A 56 0.46 -56.23 -9.70
CA VAL A 56 1.67 -55.64 -10.29
C VAL A 56 1.31 -54.32 -10.96
N PRO A 57 0.94 -53.29 -10.22
CA PRO A 57 0.37 -52.03 -10.74
C PRO A 57 1.35 -51.19 -11.57
N GLN A 58 2.62 -51.56 -11.60
CA GLN A 58 3.66 -50.84 -12.35
C GLN A 58 3.61 -51.10 -13.84
N HIS A 59 2.92 -52.16 -14.31
CA HIS A 59 2.82 -52.53 -15.70
C HIS A 59 1.46 -52.07 -16.26
N ARG A 60 1.49 -51.30 -17.34
CA ARG A 60 0.32 -50.76 -18.01
C ARG A 60 0.13 -51.47 -19.35
N PHE A 61 -1.13 -51.78 -19.70
CA PHE A 61 -1.51 -52.45 -20.91
C PHE A 61 -2.54 -51.62 -21.67
N ASP A 62 -2.43 -51.57 -22.98
CA ASP A 62 -3.32 -50.76 -23.84
C ASP A 62 -4.63 -51.47 -24.21
N ARG A 63 -4.77 -52.75 -23.83
CA ARG A 63 -5.91 -53.58 -24.21
C ARG A 63 -6.39 -54.42 -23.02
N PRO A 64 -7.72 -54.75 -22.97
CA PRO A 64 -8.26 -55.70 -22.02
C PRO A 64 -7.72 -57.12 -22.30
N GLY A 65 -7.55 -57.90 -21.25
CA GLY A 65 -7.07 -59.29 -21.34
C GLY A 65 -6.64 -59.85 -20.02
N LYS A 66 -6.05 -61.03 -20.05
CA LYS A 66 -5.46 -61.69 -18.89
C LYS A 66 -4.05 -61.13 -18.62
N SER A 67 -3.70 -61.04 -17.35
CA SER A 67 -2.35 -60.63 -16.94
C SER A 67 -1.32 -61.68 -17.45
N PRO A 68 -0.20 -61.22 -18.03
CA PRO A 68 0.87 -62.13 -18.41
C PRO A 68 1.66 -62.68 -17.20
N PHE A 69 1.39 -62.15 -16.03
CA PHE A 69 2.10 -62.53 -14.78
C PHE A 69 1.28 -63.48 -13.90
N MET A 70 -0.07 -63.45 -14.02
CA MET A 70 -0.99 -64.26 -13.20
C MET A 70 -2.26 -64.57 -13.99
N ASP A 71 -2.96 -65.64 -13.64
CA ASP A 71 -4.21 -66.03 -14.28
C ASP A 71 -5.41 -65.23 -13.74
N MET A 72 -5.32 -63.92 -13.91
CA MET A 72 -6.42 -62.99 -13.56
C MET A 72 -6.59 -61.92 -14.65
N ASP A 73 -7.81 -61.38 -14.71
CA ASP A 73 -8.14 -60.34 -15.72
C ASP A 73 -7.61 -58.99 -15.34
N LEU A 74 -7.11 -58.24 -16.32
CA LEU A 74 -6.66 -56.85 -16.15
C LEU A 74 -7.85 -55.94 -15.85
N VAL A 75 -7.65 -54.99 -14.92
CA VAL A 75 -8.68 -54.04 -14.49
C VAL A 75 -8.50 -52.71 -15.25
N PRO A 76 -9.58 -52.15 -15.84
CA PRO A 76 -9.50 -50.88 -16.55
C PRO A 76 -9.39 -49.71 -15.58
N ARG A 77 -8.55 -48.72 -15.89
CA ARG A 77 -8.50 -47.42 -15.24
C ARG A 77 -9.14 -46.38 -16.14
N TYR A 78 -10.15 -45.70 -15.62
CA TYR A 78 -10.92 -44.71 -16.35
C TYR A 78 -10.42 -43.26 -16.04
N ALA A 79 -10.49 -42.36 -17.02
CA ALA A 79 -10.09 -40.95 -16.88
C ALA A 79 -10.90 -40.17 -15.84
N ASN A 80 -12.12 -40.62 -15.52
CA ASN A 80 -12.99 -39.94 -14.55
C ASN A 80 -12.91 -40.50 -13.13
N GLN A 81 -12.06 -41.49 -12.85
CA GLN A 81 -11.82 -41.93 -11.46
C GLN A 81 -10.88 -41.02 -10.69
N ASP A 82 -10.25 -40.05 -11.33
CA ASP A 82 -9.32 -39.11 -10.68
C ASP A 82 -10.04 -37.98 -9.89
N GLY A 83 -11.33 -37.75 -10.07
CA GLY A 83 -12.10 -36.77 -9.34
C GLY A 83 -12.25 -37.06 -7.83
N ASP A 84 -12.29 -38.31 -7.46
CA ASP A 84 -12.45 -38.77 -6.07
C ASP A 84 -11.11 -39.24 -5.43
N ALA A 85 -10.10 -39.52 -6.29
CA ALA A 85 -8.78 -39.97 -5.87
C ALA A 85 -7.84 -38.81 -5.44
N ALA A 86 -8.24 -37.57 -5.68
CA ALA A 86 -7.44 -36.39 -5.37
C ALA A 86 -7.64 -35.84 -3.94
N ALA A 87 -8.48 -36.49 -3.12
CA ALA A 87 -8.75 -36.04 -1.75
C ALA A 87 -8.30 -37.10 -0.72
N ILE A 88 -7.70 -36.64 0.38
CA ILE A 88 -7.38 -37.50 1.52
C ILE A 88 -8.60 -37.54 2.45
N SER A 89 -9.14 -38.72 2.69
CA SER A 89 -10.13 -38.92 3.73
C SER A 89 -9.43 -39.27 5.03
N ILE A 90 -9.64 -38.50 6.08
CA ILE A 90 -9.10 -38.74 7.41
C ILE A 90 -10.26 -38.83 8.41
N ASP A 91 -10.23 -39.84 9.25
CA ASP A 91 -11.23 -40.01 10.32
C ASP A 91 -11.29 -38.79 11.22
N ALA A 92 -12.49 -38.37 11.59
CA ALA A 92 -12.72 -37.17 12.40
C ALA A 92 -12.00 -37.22 13.75
N GLY A 93 -11.86 -38.40 14.35
CA GLY A 93 -11.11 -38.59 15.60
C GLY A 93 -9.61 -38.38 15.45
N VAL A 94 -9.05 -38.75 14.30
CA VAL A 94 -7.64 -38.55 13.97
C VAL A 94 -7.38 -37.06 13.69
N THR A 95 -8.30 -36.39 12.97
CA THR A 95 -8.20 -34.95 12.68
C THR A 95 -8.14 -34.12 13.96
N GLN A 96 -8.93 -34.48 14.97
CA GLN A 96 -8.94 -33.79 16.25
C GLN A 96 -7.65 -34.00 17.04
N ASN A 97 -7.06 -35.21 16.98
CA ASN A 97 -5.79 -35.52 17.63
C ASN A 97 -4.59 -34.86 16.94
N LEU A 98 -4.66 -34.57 15.64
CA LEU A 98 -3.62 -33.91 14.87
C LEU A 98 -3.59 -32.38 15.08
N GLY A 99 -4.54 -31.81 15.85
CA GLY A 99 -4.62 -30.39 16.10
C GLY A 99 -4.92 -29.56 14.82
N VAL A 100 -5.62 -30.15 13.88
CA VAL A 100 -6.01 -29.47 12.62
C VAL A 100 -6.95 -28.32 12.95
N ARG A 101 -6.54 -27.11 12.57
CA ARG A 101 -7.38 -25.89 12.65
C ARG A 101 -7.79 -25.49 11.25
N LEU A 102 -9.06 -25.18 11.09
CA LEU A 102 -9.61 -24.67 9.84
C LEU A 102 -9.75 -23.16 9.91
N ALA A 103 -9.51 -22.51 8.80
CA ALA A 103 -9.77 -21.08 8.60
C ALA A 103 -10.61 -20.90 7.34
N THR A 104 -11.51 -19.91 7.38
CA THR A 104 -12.34 -19.58 6.22
C THR A 104 -11.63 -18.55 5.36
N VAL A 105 -11.57 -18.78 4.05
CA VAL A 105 -11.11 -17.82 3.06
C VAL A 105 -12.05 -16.63 3.05
N ARG A 106 -11.53 -15.44 3.34
CA ARG A 106 -12.31 -14.21 3.41
C ARG A 106 -11.77 -13.16 2.46
N ARG A 107 -12.66 -12.38 1.89
CA ARG A 107 -12.27 -11.20 1.14
C ARG A 107 -12.13 -10.01 2.08
N GLY A 108 -11.01 -9.34 2.02
CA GLY A 108 -10.76 -8.20 2.87
C GLY A 108 -9.60 -7.33 2.36
N PRO A 109 -9.49 -6.11 2.91
CA PRO A 109 -8.33 -5.27 2.60
C PRO A 109 -7.08 -5.88 3.22
N LEU A 110 -6.02 -5.97 2.45
CA LEU A 110 -4.70 -6.31 2.98
C LEU A 110 -4.01 -5.01 3.36
N ALA A 111 -4.04 -4.67 4.64
CA ALA A 111 -3.31 -3.50 5.14
C ALA A 111 -1.80 -3.71 4.92
N SER A 112 -1.24 -2.94 4.01
CA SER A 112 0.20 -2.90 3.80
C SER A 112 0.80 -2.02 4.91
N ARG A 113 1.79 -2.52 5.62
CA ARG A 113 2.62 -1.75 6.54
C ARG A 113 4.02 -1.65 5.94
N ILE A 114 4.57 -0.46 5.99
CA ILE A 114 5.94 -0.21 5.57
C ILE A 114 6.70 0.26 6.81
N ASP A 115 7.60 -0.58 7.30
CA ASP A 115 8.47 -0.22 8.40
C ASP A 115 9.80 0.26 7.83
N ALA A 116 10.19 1.47 8.23
CA ALA A 116 11.39 2.12 7.75
C ALA A 116 12.06 2.93 8.87
N VAL A 117 13.26 3.42 8.61
CA VAL A 117 14.01 4.28 9.54
C VAL A 117 14.11 5.67 8.94
N GLY A 118 13.97 6.68 9.78
CA GLY A 118 14.12 8.08 9.39
C GLY A 118 14.99 8.85 10.37
N VAL A 119 15.40 10.04 9.93
CA VAL A 119 16.16 11.02 10.72
C VAL A 119 15.35 12.30 10.83
N LEU A 120 15.28 12.86 12.03
CA LEU A 120 14.62 14.13 12.23
C LEU A 120 15.49 15.27 11.69
N GLU A 121 14.85 16.20 11.01
CA GLU A 121 15.45 17.38 10.44
C GLU A 121 14.63 18.62 10.80
N TYR A 122 15.27 19.79 10.70
CA TYR A 122 14.53 21.04 10.80
C TYR A 122 13.50 21.16 9.68
N ASN A 123 12.34 21.72 10.01
CA ASN A 123 11.38 22.11 9.00
C ASN A 123 11.92 23.29 8.18
N ALA A 124 12.39 23.05 6.97
CA ALA A 124 12.95 24.09 6.11
C ALA A 124 11.93 25.17 5.67
N ARG A 125 10.62 24.95 5.93
CA ARG A 125 9.59 25.98 5.72
C ARG A 125 9.46 26.93 6.92
N ASP A 126 9.98 26.52 8.06
CA ASP A 126 9.88 27.27 9.32
C ASP A 126 11.26 27.85 9.69
N VAL A 127 11.77 28.68 8.78
CA VAL A 127 13.08 29.31 8.90
C VAL A 127 12.93 30.82 8.79
N ALA A 128 13.50 31.55 9.73
CA ALA A 128 13.60 32.98 9.67
C ALA A 128 15.04 33.42 9.39
N LEU A 129 15.24 34.12 8.29
CA LEU A 129 16.46 34.83 7.98
C LEU A 129 16.29 36.29 8.42
N VAL A 130 16.97 36.64 9.48
CA VAL A 130 16.94 38.00 10.04
C VAL A 130 18.01 38.83 9.35
N GLN A 131 17.58 39.92 8.71
CA GLN A 131 18.47 40.84 7.97
C GLN A 131 18.27 42.29 8.43
N THR A 132 19.29 43.10 8.26
CA THR A 132 19.20 44.54 8.51
C THR A 132 18.38 45.23 7.42
N ARG A 133 17.49 46.15 7.79
CA ARG A 133 16.71 46.93 6.83
C ARG A 133 17.43 48.14 6.27
N ALA A 134 18.38 48.68 7.03
CA ALA A 134 19.19 49.82 6.67
C ALA A 134 20.63 49.61 7.15
N GLY A 135 21.57 50.30 6.55
CA GLY A 135 22.97 50.29 6.97
C GLY A 135 23.16 50.94 8.32
N GLY A 136 24.03 50.39 9.16
CA GLY A 136 24.27 50.93 10.48
C GLY A 136 25.39 50.24 11.23
N PHE A 137 25.54 50.63 12.49
CA PHE A 137 26.57 50.10 13.42
C PHE A 137 25.91 49.22 14.46
N VAL A 138 26.54 48.11 14.79
CA VAL A 138 26.11 47.24 15.89
C VAL A 138 26.60 47.83 17.21
N GLU A 139 25.67 48.36 18.01
CA GLU A 139 26.02 48.94 19.33
C GLU A 139 26.10 47.86 20.40
N ARG A 140 25.23 46.82 20.29
CA ARG A 140 25.17 45.78 21.29
C ARG A 140 24.75 44.45 20.60
N VAL A 141 25.32 43.35 21.05
CA VAL A 141 24.86 42.02 20.74
C VAL A 141 24.41 41.32 22.03
N TYR A 142 23.21 40.78 22.05
CA TYR A 142 22.71 40.06 23.21
C TYR A 142 23.40 38.68 23.30
N ARG A 143 23.51 38.16 24.55
CA ARG A 143 24.26 36.95 24.85
C ARG A 143 23.54 35.72 24.37
N HIS A 144 23.52 35.51 23.09
CA HIS A 144 23.04 34.30 22.40
C HIS A 144 24.17 33.67 21.61
N ALA A 145 24.16 32.33 21.55
CA ALA A 145 25.11 31.55 20.77
C ALA A 145 24.38 30.62 19.78
N PRO A 146 25.01 30.26 18.68
CA PRO A 146 24.50 29.19 17.82
C PRO A 146 24.18 27.93 18.64
N GLY A 147 22.98 27.37 18.44
CA GLY A 147 22.44 26.26 19.21
C GLY A 147 21.49 26.62 20.34
N ASP A 148 21.43 27.90 20.73
CA ASP A 148 20.53 28.37 21.80
C ASP A 148 19.07 28.35 21.33
N LEU A 149 18.16 28.05 22.27
CA LEU A 149 16.72 28.21 22.08
C LEU A 149 16.37 29.68 22.30
N ILE A 150 15.74 30.30 21.32
CA ILE A 150 15.33 31.69 21.32
C ILE A 150 13.80 31.76 21.30
N GLU A 151 13.25 32.61 22.17
CA GLU A 151 11.83 32.94 22.18
C GLU A 151 11.50 33.96 21.08
N LYS A 152 10.28 33.93 20.57
CA LYS A 152 9.79 34.96 19.67
C LYS A 152 9.80 36.31 20.36
N GLY A 153 10.41 37.32 19.72
CA GLY A 153 10.54 38.67 20.26
C GLY A 153 11.80 38.86 21.10
N ALA A 154 12.60 37.84 21.36
CA ALA A 154 13.86 38.01 22.08
C ALA A 154 14.81 38.95 21.30
N PRO A 155 15.49 39.89 21.95
CA PRO A 155 16.41 40.80 21.28
C PRO A 155 17.70 40.05 20.88
N LEU A 156 18.18 40.33 19.67
CA LEU A 156 19.40 39.76 19.11
C LEU A 156 20.55 40.75 19.10
N ALA A 157 20.29 41.95 18.60
CA ALA A 157 21.27 43.04 18.52
C ALA A 157 20.58 44.40 18.50
N ASP A 158 21.27 45.41 18.99
CA ASP A 158 20.87 46.81 18.84
C ASP A 158 21.74 47.44 17.75
N LEU A 159 21.07 48.09 16.79
CA LEU A 159 21.70 48.74 15.64
C LEU A 159 21.46 50.26 15.70
N LEU A 160 22.52 51.02 15.60
CA LEU A 160 22.47 52.47 15.37
C LEU A 160 22.46 52.73 13.86
N ILE A 161 21.44 53.44 13.37
CA ILE A 161 21.26 53.77 11.98
C ILE A 161 21.33 55.28 11.77
N PRO A 162 22.50 55.82 11.36
CA PRO A 162 22.69 57.29 11.28
C PRO A 162 21.74 57.95 10.28
N GLU A 163 21.39 57.29 9.18
CA GLU A 163 20.43 57.79 8.21
C GLU A 163 19.06 58.08 8.84
N TRP A 164 18.65 57.30 9.83
CA TRP A 164 17.38 57.50 10.51
C TRP A 164 17.42 58.76 11.41
N ALA A 165 18.57 59.06 12.02
CA ALA A 165 18.71 60.29 12.82
C ALA A 165 18.47 61.53 11.94
N ALA A 166 19.15 61.62 10.80
CA ALA A 166 18.99 62.70 9.85
C ALA A 166 17.56 62.87 9.31
N ALA A 167 16.96 61.74 8.89
CA ALA A 167 15.57 61.76 8.39
C ALA A 167 14.54 62.13 9.47
N GLN A 168 14.77 61.76 10.73
CA GLN A 168 13.91 62.15 11.86
C GLN A 168 14.06 63.63 12.19
N GLU A 169 15.29 64.18 12.14
CA GLU A 169 15.52 65.63 12.34
C GLU A 169 14.77 66.45 11.29
N GLU A 170 14.88 66.06 10.02
CA GLU A 170 14.16 66.70 8.93
C GLU A 170 12.64 66.62 9.15
N TYR A 171 12.09 65.46 9.49
CA TYR A 171 10.67 65.28 9.79
C TYR A 171 10.20 66.20 10.93
N LEU A 172 10.94 66.26 12.04
CA LEU A 172 10.60 67.09 13.17
C LEU A 172 10.72 68.63 12.88
N ALA A 173 11.66 69.03 12.02
CA ALA A 173 11.78 70.41 11.53
C ALA A 173 10.57 70.82 10.68
N LEU A 174 10.15 69.92 9.70
CA LEU A 174 8.97 70.20 8.86
C LEU A 174 7.66 70.18 9.68
N ARG A 175 7.56 69.33 10.71
CA ARG A 175 6.41 69.33 11.63
C ARG A 175 6.29 70.66 12.37
N ARG A 176 7.42 71.29 12.78
CA ARG A 176 7.42 72.61 13.41
C ARG A 176 7.07 73.71 12.41
N ALA A 177 7.43 73.56 11.13
CA ALA A 177 7.10 74.55 10.08
C ALA A 177 5.62 74.56 9.70
N GLY A 178 4.89 73.45 9.97
CA GLY A 178 3.43 73.34 9.76
C GLY A 178 2.97 73.10 8.34
N ASP A 179 3.87 72.73 7.41
CA ASP A 179 3.52 72.39 6.01
C ASP A 179 3.11 70.90 5.93
N ALA A 180 1.81 70.67 5.71
CA ALA A 180 1.25 69.32 5.69
C ALA A 180 1.77 68.49 4.52
N ALA A 181 1.96 69.09 3.32
CA ALA A 181 2.41 68.35 2.15
C ALA A 181 3.87 67.89 2.31
N LEU A 182 4.73 68.75 2.81
CA LEU A 182 6.12 68.42 3.10
C LEU A 182 6.25 67.41 4.22
N LEU A 183 5.37 67.47 5.22
CA LEU A 183 5.34 66.54 6.34
C LEU A 183 4.98 65.10 5.87
N ASP A 184 3.99 64.97 4.98
CA ASP A 184 3.63 63.68 4.40
C ASP A 184 4.76 63.09 3.55
N ALA A 185 5.45 63.94 2.77
CA ALA A 185 6.62 63.55 2.01
C ALA A 185 7.77 63.06 2.91
N ALA A 186 8.05 63.79 4.01
CA ALA A 186 9.05 63.37 4.99
C ALA A 186 8.69 62.08 5.72
N ARG A 187 7.39 61.88 6.04
CA ARG A 187 6.90 60.61 6.60
C ARG A 187 7.13 59.44 5.63
N GLN A 188 6.87 59.67 4.35
CA GLN A 188 7.13 58.65 3.30
C GLN A 188 8.63 58.36 3.20
N ARG A 189 9.50 59.35 3.32
CA ARG A 189 10.94 59.14 3.32
C ARG A 189 11.41 58.27 4.51
N LEU A 190 10.86 58.49 5.72
CA LEU A 190 11.15 57.59 6.87
C LEU A 190 10.81 56.15 6.60
N ARG A 191 9.66 55.91 5.93
CA ARG A 191 9.27 54.51 5.53
C ARG A 191 10.22 53.94 4.48
N LEU A 192 10.60 54.70 3.46
CA LEU A 192 11.53 54.26 2.42
C LEU A 192 12.95 54.01 2.97
N ALA A 193 13.37 54.74 4.03
CA ALA A 193 14.59 54.46 4.74
C ALA A 193 14.53 53.19 5.62
N GLY A 194 13.44 52.38 5.51
CA GLY A 194 13.28 51.12 6.21
C GLY A 194 12.82 51.25 7.67
N MET A 195 12.42 52.46 8.13
CA MET A 195 11.99 52.66 9.51
C MET A 195 10.64 51.98 9.79
N PRO A 196 10.51 51.16 10.84
CA PRO A 196 9.26 50.52 11.21
C PRO A 196 8.16 51.53 11.56
N ALA A 197 6.91 51.21 11.23
CA ALA A 197 5.76 52.08 11.53
C ALA A 197 5.63 52.39 13.03
N SER A 198 5.99 51.47 13.91
CA SER A 198 6.01 51.64 15.35
C SER A 198 7.00 52.70 15.80
N THR A 199 8.17 52.78 15.19
CA THR A 199 9.21 53.78 15.47
C THR A 199 8.79 55.12 14.94
N ILE A 200 8.19 55.21 13.75
CA ILE A 200 7.61 56.48 13.20
C ILE A 200 6.53 57.00 14.15
N SER A 201 5.59 56.14 14.58
CA SER A 201 4.54 56.55 15.52
C SER A 201 5.09 56.96 16.89
N ARG A 202 6.20 56.38 17.33
CA ARG A 202 6.90 56.79 18.55
C ARG A 202 7.53 58.21 18.40
N LEU A 203 8.19 58.47 17.28
CA LEU A 203 8.72 59.77 16.90
C LEU A 203 7.62 60.85 16.89
N GLU A 204 6.48 60.54 16.28
CA GLU A 204 5.33 61.46 16.20
C GLU A 204 4.78 61.80 17.57
N ARG A 205 4.70 60.84 18.47
CA ARG A 205 4.19 61.11 19.85
C ARG A 205 5.21 61.77 20.75
N SER A 206 6.46 61.31 20.73
CA SER A 206 7.49 61.74 21.66
C SER A 206 8.21 63.02 21.23
N GLY A 207 8.33 63.25 19.93
CA GLY A 207 9.17 64.27 19.34
C GLY A 207 10.66 64.11 19.62
N LYS A 208 11.07 62.90 20.04
CA LYS A 208 12.48 62.57 20.33
C LYS A 208 13.04 61.69 19.23
N ILE A 209 14.22 62.01 18.78
CA ILE A 209 14.98 61.21 17.82
C ILE A 209 15.43 59.91 18.50
N ASP A 210 15.21 58.81 17.83
CA ASP A 210 15.66 57.47 18.21
C ASP A 210 16.16 56.77 16.96
N ALA A 211 17.48 56.72 16.80
CA ALA A 211 18.14 56.11 15.66
C ALA A 211 18.58 54.67 15.93
N THR A 212 18.35 54.17 17.14
CA THR A 212 18.69 52.81 17.54
C THR A 212 17.47 51.91 17.41
N ILE A 213 17.66 50.73 16.83
CA ILE A 213 16.65 49.69 16.71
C ILE A 213 17.15 48.40 17.31
N SER A 214 16.33 47.79 18.18
CA SER A 214 16.57 46.42 18.60
C SER A 214 16.00 45.46 17.55
N VAL A 215 16.87 44.66 16.96
CA VAL A 215 16.49 43.56 16.06
C VAL A 215 16.10 42.38 16.93
N ILE A 216 14.88 41.89 16.74
CA ILE A 216 14.29 40.81 17.54
C ILE A 216 14.05 39.57 16.73
N ALA A 217 13.98 38.42 17.38
CA ALA A 217 13.64 37.14 16.77
C ALA A 217 12.18 37.12 16.28
N PRO A 218 11.90 36.87 14.99
CA PRO A 218 10.54 36.89 14.46
C PRO A 218 9.72 35.64 14.81
N LEU A 219 10.41 34.54 15.17
CA LEU A 219 9.80 33.26 15.58
C LEU A 219 10.60 32.68 16.77
N ALA A 220 9.99 31.73 17.48
CA ALA A 220 10.67 30.91 18.48
C ALA A 220 11.38 29.76 17.79
N GLY A 221 12.56 29.35 18.24
CA GLY A 221 13.30 28.25 17.63
C GLY A 221 14.77 28.23 18.06
N VAL A 222 15.57 27.53 17.28
CA VAL A 222 17.02 27.39 17.48
C VAL A 222 17.75 28.43 16.64
N LEU A 223 18.60 29.21 17.28
CA LEU A 223 19.53 30.10 16.62
C LEU A 223 20.61 29.28 15.93
N GLN A 224 20.58 29.22 14.60
CA GLN A 224 21.56 28.45 13.81
C GLN A 224 22.86 29.25 13.61
N GLU A 225 22.69 30.53 13.30
CA GLU A 225 23.77 31.41 12.94
C GLU A 225 23.53 32.79 13.57
N LEU A 226 24.61 33.43 14.10
CA LEU A 226 24.62 34.81 14.55
C LEU A 226 25.90 35.44 14.01
N GLU A 227 25.76 36.20 12.93
CA GLU A 227 26.88 36.72 12.15
C GLU A 227 27.36 38.09 12.57
N VAL A 228 26.83 38.65 13.66
CA VAL A 228 27.12 39.99 14.10
C VAL A 228 27.93 40.01 15.38
N ARG A 229 28.76 41.07 15.52
CA ARG A 229 29.54 41.37 16.71
C ARG A 229 29.44 42.86 17.02
N GLU A 230 29.60 43.24 18.28
CA GLU A 230 29.64 44.65 18.69
C GLU A 230 30.71 45.41 17.92
N GLY A 231 30.39 46.61 17.48
CA GLY A 231 31.29 47.48 16.71
C GLY A 231 31.32 47.19 15.20
N MET A 232 30.63 46.11 14.71
CA MET A 232 30.57 45.86 13.27
C MET A 232 29.72 46.90 12.56
N THR A 233 30.11 47.20 11.32
CA THR A 233 29.30 47.96 10.37
C THR A 233 28.57 47.02 9.44
N LEU A 234 27.26 47.22 9.30
CA LEU A 234 26.40 46.41 8.47
C LEU A 234 25.82 47.20 7.31
N ALA A 235 25.82 46.65 6.12
CA ALA A 235 25.09 47.23 4.98
C ALA A 235 23.61 46.84 5.04
N ALA A 236 22.76 47.60 4.37
CA ALA A 236 21.35 47.20 4.19
C ALA A 236 21.26 45.84 3.53
N GLY A 237 20.42 44.97 4.06
CA GLY A 237 20.24 43.58 3.59
C GLY A 237 21.28 42.60 4.13
N ALA A 238 22.25 43.03 4.94
CA ALA A 238 23.23 42.12 5.53
C ALA A 238 22.54 41.10 6.45
N PRO A 239 22.89 39.80 6.37
CA PRO A 239 22.39 38.77 7.26
C PRO A 239 22.85 39.05 8.69
N LEU A 240 21.98 38.86 9.66
CA LEU A 240 22.26 39.06 11.07
C LEU A 240 22.17 37.73 11.83
N ALA A 241 21.09 37.00 11.62
CA ALA A 241 20.85 35.74 12.29
C ALA A 241 19.98 34.84 11.43
N ARG A 242 20.13 33.54 11.65
CA ARG A 242 19.26 32.48 11.10
C ARG A 242 18.66 31.68 12.23
N ILE A 243 17.32 31.59 12.26
CA ILE A 243 16.57 30.91 13.31
C ILE A 243 15.70 29.85 12.65
N ASN A 244 15.80 28.62 13.10
CA ASN A 244 14.94 27.52 12.66
C ASN A 244 13.86 27.28 13.73
N GLY A 245 12.60 27.32 13.32
CA GLY A 245 11.48 26.95 14.16
C GLY A 245 11.53 25.50 14.61
N LEU A 246 10.90 25.23 15.75
CA LEU A 246 10.80 23.88 16.33
C LEU A 246 9.35 23.42 16.56
N ASP A 247 8.35 24.22 16.24
CA ASP A 247 6.93 23.86 16.44
C ASP A 247 6.53 22.61 15.63
N SER A 248 7.23 22.39 14.54
CA SER A 248 7.17 21.15 13.76
C SER A 248 8.55 20.75 13.26
N VAL A 249 8.78 19.46 13.14
CA VAL A 249 10.00 18.90 12.57
C VAL A 249 9.68 17.98 11.39
N TRP A 250 10.63 17.85 10.51
CA TRP A 250 10.53 16.86 9.44
C TRP A 250 11.24 15.58 9.85
N LEU A 251 10.65 14.46 9.47
CA LEU A 251 11.27 13.16 9.57
C LEU A 251 11.50 12.68 8.14
N GLU A 252 12.76 12.64 7.73
CA GLU A 252 13.17 12.10 6.45
C GLU A 252 13.33 10.60 6.57
N VAL A 253 12.41 9.86 5.95
CA VAL A 253 12.29 8.40 6.04
C VAL A 253 12.88 7.77 4.78
N ALA A 254 13.79 6.82 4.95
CA ALA A 254 14.38 6.05 3.86
C ALA A 254 13.56 4.78 3.59
N VAL A 255 12.73 4.79 2.56
CA VAL A 255 11.87 3.66 2.19
C VAL A 255 12.51 2.87 1.05
N PRO A 256 12.64 1.53 1.16
CA PRO A 256 13.14 0.70 0.06
C PRO A 256 12.31 0.88 -1.22
N GLU A 257 12.98 0.97 -2.38
CA GLU A 257 12.34 1.19 -3.68
C GLU A 257 11.24 0.17 -3.96
N ALA A 258 11.48 -1.10 -3.62
CA ALA A 258 10.50 -2.19 -3.81
C ALA A 258 9.18 -2.01 -3.02
N GLN A 259 9.17 -1.15 -1.98
CA GLN A 259 8.00 -0.89 -1.13
C GLN A 259 7.41 0.50 -1.36
N SER A 260 8.03 1.34 -2.20
CA SER A 260 7.67 2.75 -2.35
C SER A 260 6.43 3.01 -3.19
N ALA A 261 6.01 2.06 -4.06
CA ALA A 261 4.95 2.25 -5.06
C ALA A 261 3.56 2.62 -4.47
N GLY A 262 3.33 2.34 -3.17
CA GLY A 262 2.05 2.61 -2.51
C GLY A 262 2.05 3.84 -1.60
N ILE A 263 3.13 4.64 -1.57
CA ILE A 263 3.23 5.79 -0.67
C ILE A 263 2.64 7.03 -1.34
N GLN A 264 1.75 7.71 -0.62
CA GLN A 264 1.09 8.92 -1.09
C GLN A 264 1.21 10.04 -0.06
N VAL A 265 1.18 11.29 -0.54
CA VAL A 265 1.07 12.48 0.31
C VAL A 265 -0.27 12.44 1.04
N GLY A 266 -0.29 12.81 2.30
CA GLY A 266 -1.46 12.74 3.17
C GLY A 266 -1.60 11.43 3.96
N GLN A 267 -0.72 10.47 3.73
CA GLN A 267 -0.72 9.17 4.39
C GLN A 267 -0.25 9.28 5.84
N GLN A 268 -0.92 8.58 6.75
CA GLN A 268 -0.55 8.56 8.17
C GLN A 268 0.75 7.80 8.41
N ALA A 269 1.55 8.34 9.30
CA ALA A 269 2.82 7.79 9.73
C ALA A 269 2.90 7.78 11.26
N ALA A 270 3.35 6.67 11.83
CA ALA A 270 3.59 6.53 13.26
C ALA A 270 5.09 6.42 13.50
N ALA A 271 5.67 7.38 14.21
CA ALA A 271 7.08 7.42 14.54
C ALA A 271 7.33 7.02 16.00
N ARG A 272 8.33 6.18 16.21
CA ARG A 272 8.83 5.80 17.55
C ARG A 272 10.30 6.15 17.65
N LEU A 273 10.63 6.96 18.64
CA LEU A 273 12.00 7.39 18.89
C LEU A 273 12.58 6.62 20.09
N PRO A 274 13.79 6.05 19.98
CA PRO A 274 14.48 5.47 21.14
C PRO A 274 14.71 6.48 22.28
N ALA A 275 14.83 7.78 21.93
CA ALA A 275 14.99 8.85 22.91
C ALA A 275 13.72 9.15 23.72
N LEU A 276 12.53 8.69 23.26
CA LEU A 276 11.23 8.89 23.92
C LEU A 276 10.51 7.54 24.02
N PRO A 277 10.98 6.64 24.90
CA PRO A 277 10.46 5.28 25.00
C PRO A 277 8.98 5.26 25.40
N GLY A 278 8.20 4.41 24.73
CA GLY A 278 6.77 4.25 24.96
C GLY A 278 5.87 5.29 24.30
N GLN A 279 6.42 6.33 23.68
CA GLN A 279 5.64 7.32 22.93
C GLN A 279 5.58 6.96 21.45
N VAL A 280 4.39 7.09 20.88
CA VAL A 280 4.15 7.02 19.43
C VAL A 280 3.74 8.41 18.99
N ILE A 281 4.50 8.98 18.07
CA ILE A 281 4.23 10.32 17.53
C ILE A 281 3.60 10.14 16.16
N GLU A 282 2.40 10.62 16.03
CA GLU A 282 1.66 10.58 14.77
C GLU A 282 2.04 11.76 13.90
N GLY A 283 2.15 11.52 12.62
CA GLY A 283 2.44 12.50 11.60
C GLY A 283 1.86 12.12 10.27
N GLU A 284 2.11 12.96 9.28
CA GLU A 284 1.56 12.82 7.94
C GLU A 284 2.67 12.93 6.89
N VAL A 285 2.61 12.11 5.85
CA VAL A 285 3.50 12.21 4.69
C VAL A 285 3.25 13.54 3.98
N SER A 286 4.19 14.45 4.11
CA SER A 286 4.10 15.80 3.51
C SER A 286 4.67 15.87 2.09
N ALA A 287 5.58 14.96 1.75
CA ALA A 287 6.16 14.84 0.40
C ALA A 287 6.82 13.48 0.19
N VAL A 288 6.77 13.01 -1.05
CA VAL A 288 7.63 11.94 -1.56
C VAL A 288 8.67 12.62 -2.45
N LEU A 289 9.94 12.55 -2.06
CA LEU A 289 11.00 13.24 -2.79
C LEU A 289 11.31 12.51 -4.10
N PRO A 290 11.49 13.25 -5.21
CA PRO A 290 11.60 12.62 -6.54
C PRO A 290 12.95 11.91 -6.75
N GLU A 291 13.92 12.18 -5.88
CA GLU A 291 15.26 11.59 -5.98
C GLU A 291 15.39 10.35 -5.09
N ALA A 292 15.72 9.23 -5.70
CA ALA A 292 16.10 8.03 -4.98
C ALA A 292 17.62 8.02 -4.73
N SER A 293 18.02 7.55 -3.55
CA SER A 293 19.43 7.32 -3.25
C SER A 293 19.92 6.06 -3.96
N ALA A 294 20.78 6.22 -4.94
CA ALA A 294 21.38 5.10 -5.66
C ALA A 294 22.25 4.21 -4.75
N ALA A 295 22.87 4.78 -3.73
CA ALA A 295 23.74 4.06 -2.81
C ALA A 295 22.96 3.12 -1.89
N SER A 296 21.80 3.55 -1.38
CA SER A 296 20.96 2.78 -0.45
C SER A 296 19.76 2.12 -1.13
N ARG A 297 19.46 2.43 -2.40
CA ARG A 297 18.26 2.03 -3.14
C ARG A 297 16.98 2.33 -2.36
N THR A 298 16.93 3.53 -1.79
CA THR A 298 15.78 4.00 -1.04
C THR A 298 15.23 5.28 -1.63
N LEU A 299 13.91 5.43 -1.55
CA LEU A 299 13.21 6.67 -1.82
C LEU A 299 13.07 7.45 -0.51
N ARG A 300 13.33 8.75 -0.55
CA ARG A 300 13.17 9.60 0.63
C ARG A 300 11.73 10.08 0.73
N VAL A 301 11.12 9.80 1.84
CA VAL A 301 9.74 10.21 2.18
C VAL A 301 9.81 11.17 3.35
N ARG A 302 9.21 12.34 3.20
CA ARG A 302 9.17 13.36 4.25
C ARG A 302 7.86 13.27 5.00
N VAL A 303 7.97 13.04 6.30
CA VAL A 303 6.84 13.06 7.24
C VAL A 303 6.95 14.32 8.10
N GLN A 304 5.85 15.04 8.26
CA GLN A 304 5.78 16.18 9.16
C GLN A 304 5.28 15.72 10.52
N LEU A 305 6.04 16.02 11.58
CA LEU A 305 5.69 15.70 12.96
C LEU A 305 5.43 16.97 13.73
N PRO A 306 4.34 17.08 14.49
CA PRO A 306 4.11 18.18 15.43
C PRO A 306 5.07 18.07 16.62
N ASN A 307 5.57 19.20 17.11
CA ASN A 307 6.51 19.25 18.22
C ASN A 307 6.19 20.37 19.22
N PRO A 308 4.96 20.41 19.78
CA PRO A 308 4.53 21.50 20.66
C PRO A 308 5.34 21.59 21.96
N GLU A 309 5.90 20.47 22.42
CA GLU A 309 6.69 20.40 23.66
C GLU A 309 8.20 20.58 23.43
N GLY A 310 8.64 20.68 22.17
CA GLY A 310 10.06 20.85 21.82
C GLY A 310 10.95 19.64 22.11
N HIS A 311 10.36 18.47 22.34
CA HIS A 311 11.10 17.24 22.66
C HIS A 311 11.73 16.58 21.44
N LEU A 312 11.17 16.81 20.25
CA LEU A 312 11.72 16.32 18.99
C LEU A 312 12.87 17.19 18.55
N ARG A 313 14.07 16.63 18.59
CA ARG A 313 15.29 17.36 18.22
C ARG A 313 15.80 16.85 16.88
N PRO A 314 16.10 17.73 15.92
CA PRO A 314 16.79 17.37 14.69
C PRO A 314 18.08 16.59 14.97
N GLY A 315 18.35 15.59 14.13
CA GLY A 315 19.47 14.65 14.29
C GLY A 315 19.09 13.34 15.01
N LEU A 316 17.95 13.26 15.68
CA LEU A 316 17.48 12.00 16.27
C LEU A 316 16.96 11.06 15.20
N THR A 317 17.16 9.75 15.41
CA THR A 317 16.61 8.69 14.55
C THR A 317 15.27 8.20 15.09
N ALA A 318 14.38 7.80 14.18
CA ALA A 318 13.08 7.22 14.52
C ALA A 318 12.81 5.97 13.67
N GLN A 319 12.13 5.00 14.28
CA GLN A 319 11.47 3.92 13.55
C GLN A 319 10.09 4.42 13.11
N VAL A 320 9.75 4.23 11.86
CA VAL A 320 8.53 4.75 11.26
C VAL A 320 7.74 3.62 10.67
N THR A 321 6.47 3.57 11.02
CA THR A 321 5.50 2.71 10.37
C THR A 321 4.58 3.60 9.52
N LEU A 322 4.66 3.45 8.21
CA LEU A 322 3.75 4.09 7.27
C LEU A 322 2.55 3.16 7.05
N ALA A 323 1.33 3.69 7.17
CA ALA A 323 0.14 2.97 6.78
C ALA A 323 0.19 2.82 5.24
N GLY A 324 0.21 1.58 4.73
CA GLY A 324 0.17 1.37 3.28
C GLY A 324 -1.18 1.79 2.69
N SER A 325 -1.22 2.01 1.38
CA SER A 325 -2.48 2.22 0.68
C SER A 325 -3.38 0.99 0.86
N GLU A 326 -4.66 1.20 1.14
CA GLU A 326 -5.66 0.13 1.12
C GLU A 326 -5.65 -0.50 -0.28
N THR A 327 -5.18 -1.72 -0.35
CA THR A 327 -5.28 -2.50 -1.59
C THR A 327 -6.72 -2.97 -1.75
N ALA A 328 -7.20 -3.03 -2.99
CA ALA A 328 -8.50 -3.62 -3.29
C ALA A 328 -8.70 -4.93 -2.51
N ALA A 329 -9.93 -5.19 -2.04
CA ALA A 329 -10.22 -6.38 -1.27
C ALA A 329 -9.77 -7.65 -2.02
N VAL A 330 -8.85 -8.40 -1.42
CA VAL A 330 -8.28 -9.64 -1.93
C VAL A 330 -8.71 -10.82 -1.07
N LEU A 331 -8.60 -12.03 -1.59
CA LEU A 331 -8.80 -13.23 -0.78
C LEU A 331 -7.65 -13.39 0.21
N LEU A 332 -7.97 -13.59 1.46
CA LEU A 332 -7.02 -13.69 2.56
C LEU A 332 -7.11 -15.08 3.21
N VAL A 333 -5.95 -15.68 3.42
CA VAL A 333 -5.78 -16.89 4.22
C VAL A 333 -4.72 -16.64 5.29
N PRO A 334 -4.76 -17.36 6.42
CA PRO A 334 -3.64 -17.32 7.36
C PRO A 334 -2.33 -17.74 6.67
N SER A 335 -1.24 -17.02 6.91
CA SER A 335 0.05 -17.32 6.25
C SER A 335 0.54 -18.74 6.57
N GLU A 336 0.20 -19.25 7.75
CA GLU A 336 0.48 -20.62 8.16
C GLU A 336 -0.26 -21.67 7.32
N ALA A 337 -1.37 -21.35 6.65
CA ALA A 337 -2.10 -22.26 5.78
C ALA A 337 -1.41 -22.52 4.43
N VAL A 338 -0.45 -21.67 4.06
CA VAL A 338 0.23 -21.74 2.76
C VAL A 338 1.49 -22.61 2.87
N ILE A 339 1.48 -23.76 2.18
CA ILE A 339 2.62 -24.66 2.06
C ILE A 339 3.44 -24.23 0.84
N ARG A 340 4.68 -23.80 1.07
CA ARG A 340 5.61 -23.42 -0.01
C ARG A 340 6.57 -24.55 -0.30
N THR A 341 6.44 -25.18 -1.47
CA THR A 341 7.32 -26.25 -1.94
C THR A 341 8.15 -25.77 -3.13
N GLY A 342 9.30 -25.19 -2.85
CA GLY A 342 10.23 -24.73 -3.88
C GLY A 342 9.63 -23.74 -4.87
N ARG A 343 8.96 -24.22 -5.92
CA ARG A 343 8.37 -23.42 -6.99
C ARG A 343 6.86 -23.23 -6.91
N ARG A 344 6.18 -23.94 -6.01
CA ARG A 344 4.71 -23.97 -5.92
C ARG A 344 4.25 -23.58 -4.52
N ALA A 345 3.12 -22.89 -4.46
CA ALA A 345 2.38 -22.68 -3.23
C ALA A 345 1.10 -23.50 -3.25
N LEU A 346 0.86 -24.24 -2.17
CA LEU A 346 -0.27 -25.14 -2.02
C LEU A 346 -1.06 -24.76 -0.78
N VAL A 347 -2.36 -25.00 -0.80
CA VAL A 347 -3.23 -24.90 0.36
C VAL A 347 -4.08 -26.16 0.45
N MET A 348 -4.25 -26.68 1.66
CA MET A 348 -5.12 -27.85 1.89
C MET A 348 -6.56 -27.36 2.07
N LEU A 349 -7.40 -27.61 1.06
CA LEU A 349 -8.83 -27.29 1.09
C LEU A 349 -9.57 -28.37 1.87
N ALA A 350 -10.38 -27.97 2.84
CA ALA A 350 -11.25 -28.89 3.59
C ALA A 350 -12.60 -29.02 2.89
N GLU A 351 -12.97 -30.25 2.57
CA GLU A 351 -14.25 -30.62 1.96
C GLU A 351 -15.17 -31.34 2.96
N ALA A 352 -16.43 -31.48 2.62
CA ALA A 352 -17.39 -32.17 3.43
C ALA A 352 -16.96 -33.64 3.68
N GLY A 353 -17.24 -34.17 4.89
CA GLY A 353 -16.94 -35.56 5.25
C GLY A 353 -15.47 -35.82 5.66
N GLY A 354 -14.74 -34.78 6.11
CA GLY A 354 -13.35 -34.93 6.60
C GLY A 354 -12.34 -35.22 5.48
N ARG A 355 -12.63 -34.77 4.28
CA ARG A 355 -11.75 -34.88 3.13
C ARG A 355 -10.92 -33.62 2.97
N TYR A 356 -9.66 -33.80 2.61
CA TYR A 356 -8.72 -32.69 2.40
C TYR A 356 -8.07 -32.85 1.02
N ARG A 357 -8.04 -31.77 0.27
CA ARG A 357 -7.49 -31.77 -1.08
C ARG A 357 -6.42 -30.68 -1.23
N PRO A 358 -5.21 -31.01 -1.69
CA PRO A 358 -4.19 -30.02 -2.00
C PRO A 358 -4.61 -29.25 -3.27
N VAL A 359 -4.60 -27.90 -3.17
CA VAL A 359 -4.92 -27.00 -4.27
C VAL A 359 -3.72 -26.09 -4.50
N GLU A 360 -3.29 -25.97 -5.74
CA GLU A 360 -2.23 -25.02 -6.12
C GLU A 360 -2.80 -23.62 -6.13
N VAL A 361 -2.09 -22.69 -5.48
CA VAL A 361 -2.53 -21.31 -5.36
C VAL A 361 -1.44 -20.34 -5.81
N GLU A 362 -1.86 -19.24 -6.38
CA GLU A 362 -0.99 -18.11 -6.67
C GLU A 362 -1.06 -17.13 -5.48
N THR A 363 0.06 -16.98 -4.78
CA THR A 363 0.13 -16.10 -3.61
C THR A 363 0.54 -14.69 -4.01
N GLY A 364 -0.11 -13.70 -3.43
CA GLY A 364 0.26 -12.29 -3.51
C GLY A 364 1.14 -11.86 -2.32
N ARG A 365 0.94 -10.62 -1.90
CA ARG A 365 1.66 -10.05 -0.74
C ARG A 365 1.22 -10.70 0.56
N GLU A 366 2.14 -10.73 1.50
CA GLU A 366 1.91 -11.15 2.88
C GLU A 366 1.93 -9.91 3.80
N SER A 367 0.99 -9.85 4.73
CA SER A 367 0.95 -8.78 5.73
C SER A 367 0.49 -9.33 7.07
N GLY A 368 1.34 -9.22 8.06
CA GLY A 368 1.11 -9.77 9.40
C GLY A 368 0.93 -11.28 9.36
N SER A 369 -0.22 -11.77 9.81
CA SER A 369 -0.57 -13.20 9.87
C SER A 369 -1.35 -13.71 8.64
N HIS A 370 -1.53 -12.89 7.59
CA HIS A 370 -2.34 -13.23 6.43
C HIS A 370 -1.55 -13.10 5.13
N THR A 371 -1.82 -14.03 4.20
CA THR A 371 -1.31 -14.01 2.84
C THR A 371 -2.48 -13.78 1.88
N ALA A 372 -2.30 -12.84 0.93
CA ALA A 372 -3.24 -12.65 -0.17
C ALA A 372 -3.16 -13.82 -1.14
N ILE A 373 -4.31 -14.28 -1.61
CA ILE A 373 -4.41 -15.28 -2.67
C ILE A 373 -4.95 -14.60 -3.93
N LEU A 374 -4.18 -14.66 -5.00
CA LEU A 374 -4.53 -14.06 -6.29
C LEU A 374 -5.40 -15.00 -7.11
N ARG A 375 -5.11 -16.32 -7.08
CA ARG A 375 -5.83 -17.36 -7.79
C ARG A 375 -5.79 -18.68 -7.02
N GLY A 376 -6.77 -19.53 -7.28
CA GLY A 376 -6.81 -20.92 -6.79
C GLY A 376 -7.82 -21.17 -5.68
N LEU A 377 -8.40 -20.15 -5.05
CA LEU A 377 -9.40 -20.29 -4.01
C LEU A 377 -10.60 -19.37 -4.26
N GLU A 378 -11.72 -19.73 -3.64
CA GLU A 378 -12.96 -18.95 -3.62
C GLU A 378 -13.28 -18.47 -2.19
N GLU A 379 -14.02 -17.37 -2.11
CA GLU A 379 -14.49 -16.85 -0.83
C GLU A 379 -15.45 -17.85 -0.16
N GLY A 380 -15.30 -18.04 1.14
CA GLY A 380 -16.12 -18.94 1.94
C GLY A 380 -15.57 -20.37 2.04
N GLN A 381 -14.59 -20.76 1.23
CA GLN A 381 -13.94 -22.06 1.33
C GLN A 381 -13.21 -22.20 2.67
N GLN A 382 -13.12 -23.41 3.18
CA GLN A 382 -12.37 -23.74 4.39
C GLN A 382 -11.01 -24.31 4.03
N VAL A 383 -9.96 -23.77 4.65
CA VAL A 383 -8.57 -24.19 4.45
C VAL A 383 -7.95 -24.61 5.77
N VAL A 384 -7.02 -25.52 5.72
CA VAL A 384 -6.28 -25.99 6.91
C VAL A 384 -5.24 -24.95 7.28
N ALA A 385 -5.40 -24.32 8.43
CA ALA A 385 -4.44 -23.32 8.94
C ALA A 385 -3.32 -23.97 9.76
N SER A 386 -3.57 -25.11 10.42
CA SER A 386 -2.56 -25.79 11.23
C SER A 386 -2.69 -27.31 11.05
N GLY A 387 -1.57 -28.02 11.07
CA GLY A 387 -1.51 -29.46 10.79
C GLY A 387 -1.39 -29.82 9.32
N GLN A 388 -1.31 -28.82 8.42
CA GLN A 388 -1.25 -28.99 6.97
C GLN A 388 -0.04 -29.81 6.51
N PHE A 389 1.07 -29.75 7.20
CA PHE A 389 2.29 -30.47 6.83
C PHE A 389 2.11 -32.00 6.92
N LEU A 390 1.39 -32.49 7.94
CA LEU A 390 1.07 -33.90 8.09
C LEU A 390 0.12 -34.38 6.98
N LEU A 391 -0.85 -33.55 6.60
CA LEU A 391 -1.78 -33.81 5.53
C LEU A 391 -1.07 -33.82 4.14
N ASP A 392 -0.14 -32.89 3.93
CA ASP A 392 0.65 -32.83 2.69
C ASP A 392 1.57 -34.03 2.57
N SER A 393 2.20 -34.46 3.66
CA SER A 393 3.02 -35.67 3.71
C SER A 393 2.21 -36.92 3.37
N GLU A 394 1.00 -37.06 3.92
CA GLU A 394 0.11 -38.17 3.62
C GLU A 394 -0.40 -38.12 2.19
N ALA A 395 -0.73 -36.93 1.65
CA ALA A 395 -1.07 -36.71 0.24
C ALA A 395 0.06 -37.20 -0.65
N SER A 396 1.27 -36.79 -0.36
CA SER A 396 2.47 -37.14 -1.13
C SER A 396 2.75 -38.63 -1.12
N LEU A 397 2.60 -39.29 0.04
CA LEU A 397 2.77 -40.73 0.20
C LEU A 397 1.73 -41.53 -0.62
N ARG A 398 0.53 -41.02 -0.75
CA ARG A 398 -0.55 -41.59 -1.56
C ARG A 398 -0.47 -41.22 -3.03
N GLY A 399 0.52 -40.43 -3.46
CA GLY A 399 0.71 -39.97 -4.83
C GLY A 399 -0.36 -39.01 -5.31
N ILE A 400 -1.04 -38.32 -4.42
CA ILE A 400 -2.06 -37.32 -4.73
C ILE A 400 -1.37 -36.08 -5.23
N VAL A 401 -1.62 -35.67 -6.48
CA VAL A 401 -1.09 -34.47 -7.11
C VAL A 401 -2.06 -33.33 -6.83
N ALA A 402 -1.52 -32.13 -6.49
CA ALA A 402 -2.32 -30.94 -6.30
C ALA A 402 -3.15 -30.61 -7.54
N ALA A 403 -4.44 -30.32 -7.32
CA ALA A 403 -5.32 -29.87 -8.39
C ALA A 403 -4.96 -28.44 -8.80
N PRO A 404 -5.01 -28.07 -10.10
CA PRO A 404 -4.86 -26.69 -10.52
C PRO A 404 -6.00 -25.84 -9.93
N GLY A 405 -5.68 -24.63 -9.51
CA GLY A 405 -6.67 -23.70 -8.97
C GLY A 405 -7.75 -23.31 -9.97
N VAL A 406 -8.90 -22.85 -9.49
CA VAL A 406 -10.18 -22.66 -10.23
C VAL A 406 -10.04 -21.82 -11.51
N ASP A 407 -9.05 -20.93 -11.62
CA ASP A 407 -8.84 -20.10 -12.82
C ASP A 407 -7.82 -20.67 -13.83
N ALA A 408 -7.09 -21.74 -13.50
CA ALA A 408 -6.11 -22.36 -14.42
C ALA A 408 -6.77 -23.18 -15.54
N ALA A 409 -8.03 -23.58 -15.38
CA ALA A 409 -8.76 -24.37 -16.37
C ALA A 409 -9.20 -23.57 -17.62
N ALA A 410 -9.15 -22.23 -17.59
CA ALA A 410 -9.61 -21.38 -18.69
C ALA A 410 -8.54 -21.07 -19.75
N HIS A 411 -7.28 -21.43 -19.51
CA HIS A 411 -6.19 -21.24 -20.48
C HIS A 411 -5.51 -22.56 -20.86
N GLY A 412 -6.27 -23.44 -21.49
CA GLY A 412 -5.74 -24.60 -22.20
C GLY A 412 -4.80 -24.12 -23.31
N HIS A 413 -3.50 -24.32 -23.10
CA HIS A 413 -2.51 -24.08 -24.14
C HIS A 413 -2.75 -25.04 -25.29
N VAL A 414 -3.24 -24.54 -26.41
CA VAL A 414 -3.18 -25.19 -27.71
C VAL A 414 -1.70 -25.25 -28.07
N HIS A 415 -1.08 -26.41 -27.93
CA HIS A 415 0.22 -26.71 -28.53
C HIS A 415 0.05 -26.67 -30.05
N GLY A 416 0.34 -25.50 -30.63
CA GLY A 416 0.53 -25.39 -32.08
C GLY A 416 1.80 -26.13 -32.47
N ALA A 417 1.63 -27.10 -33.39
CA ALA A 417 2.70 -27.83 -34.00
C ALA A 417 3.74 -26.88 -34.62
N VAL A 418 4.97 -26.98 -34.15
CA VAL A 418 6.12 -26.30 -34.75
C VAL A 418 6.41 -26.93 -36.11
N GLN A 419 6.15 -26.20 -37.18
CA GLN A 419 6.68 -26.51 -38.50
C GLN A 419 8.18 -26.16 -38.56
N PRO A 420 9.04 -27.00 -39.13
CA PRO A 420 10.46 -26.66 -39.28
C PRO A 420 10.60 -25.59 -40.40
N ALA A 421 11.35 -24.54 -40.10
CA ALA A 421 11.71 -23.47 -41.02
C ALA A 421 12.69 -24.01 -42.11
N PRO A 422 12.59 -23.51 -43.38
CA PRO A 422 13.52 -23.87 -44.44
C PRO A 422 14.89 -23.22 -44.25
N ALA A 423 15.93 -23.99 -44.56
CA ALA A 423 17.33 -23.58 -44.54
C ALA A 423 17.58 -22.39 -45.49
N LEU A 424 18.20 -21.35 -44.98
CA LEU A 424 18.76 -20.27 -45.78
C LEU A 424 20.20 -20.56 -46.17
N HIS A 425 20.43 -20.54 -47.48
CA HIS A 425 21.70 -20.63 -48.15
C HIS A 425 22.68 -19.54 -47.69
N GLU A 426 23.93 -19.93 -47.45
CA GLU A 426 25.10 -19.06 -47.39
C GLU A 426 25.28 -18.30 -48.73
N ALA A 427 25.50 -16.98 -48.59
CA ALA A 427 26.15 -16.17 -49.63
C ALA A 427 27.30 -15.39 -48.98
N GLU A 428 28.45 -15.83 -49.38
CA GLU A 428 29.81 -15.29 -49.18
C GLU A 428 29.99 -13.99 -50.01
N GLY A 429 30.76 -13.07 -49.47
CA GLY A 429 31.34 -11.91 -50.21
C GLY A 429 31.19 -10.61 -49.47
N ASP A 430 32.14 -9.93 -49.08
CA ASP A 430 33.45 -9.54 -49.45
C ASP A 430 33.87 -8.34 -48.58
N ARG A 431 35.16 -8.29 -48.30
CA ARG A 431 35.86 -7.25 -47.54
C ARG A 431 35.73 -5.88 -48.23
N LYS A 432 35.68 -4.80 -47.43
CA LYS A 432 36.65 -3.69 -47.59
C LYS A 432 36.70 -2.77 -46.35
N SER A 433 37.84 -2.70 -45.77
CA SER A 433 38.49 -1.68 -44.98
C SER A 433 38.36 -0.29 -45.64
N VAL A 434 38.19 0.77 -44.82
CA VAL A 434 38.98 2.02 -44.93
C VAL A 434 38.68 2.92 -43.72
N VAL A 435 39.77 3.25 -42.96
CA VAL A 435 40.13 4.41 -42.16
C VAL A 435 39.31 4.72 -40.93
#